data_bcfaf3a83c760814ca190472434c83a1
#
_entry.id   bcfaf3a83c760814ca190472434c83a1
#
_cell.length_a   1.000
_cell.length_b   1.000
_cell.length_c   1.000
_cell.angle_alpha   90.00
_cell.angle_beta   90.00
_cell.angle_gamma   90.00
#
_symmetry.space_group_name_H-M   'P 1'
#
loop_
_entity.id
_entity.type
_entity.pdbx_description
1 polymer ?
#
loop_
_entity_poly.entity_id
_entity_poly.type
_entity_poly.pdbx_seq_one_letter_code
_entity_poly.pdbx_strand_id
1 'polypeptide(L)'
;MRKRILPFIMVMLMIFTALPISASASTLYYGKTINSGETYTDTSFEMWCWYGSETFTNNGTVNISNGFTLGYQASFVNNSEFTFTGSNSTFGVSSGCSFQNNGTARISGCYNLGLEDSFVNTGTLYLSDISNFNVSGVVNTGKIVCGNGVPDRLIDALKEKSSGDGTVVKEGESTPSTSTKYTITYDLNGGSWKNTPDESIYSYYYKTNDATPYYKIGFDEPFDTLNNNLERENYDFIGWTCDKDSSQTPSKYLDIMTEWQSNITLTAHWQPKQQYVFYYLNGGTFSNDITTPEIKQGDGVLYSLFNVESDDFTLPTPTKPGYDFIGWGVGGTSDVYPTVTITKGTVGNQSYTAKWKANGNTPYTVNIYYMDVNGQYKEVPDITKTEAGETDTTATVPSSAYIKDGFSYDSTKSSDSGTITGDGKLQLSLYYTRNQYDIAFKSYDGSETLYSYKGYYGTEITFQGNEPVIKDEDYIYTFVGWSANKNSPYALSSLGTVTENKTFYAAFEKEATFCL
;
A
#
# COMPACT_ATOMS: atom_id res chain seq x y z
N MET A 1 -25.46 -7.60 6.76
CA MET A 1 -25.47 -6.88 8.04
C MET A 1 -24.03 -6.69 8.50
N ARG A 2 -23.43 -5.54 8.25
CA ARG A 2 -22.10 -5.15 8.77
C ARG A 2 -22.30 -3.98 9.70
N LYS A 3 -22.07 -4.22 11.00
CA LYS A 3 -22.08 -3.18 12.03
C LYS A 3 -20.80 -2.35 11.89
N ARG A 4 -20.95 -1.06 11.58
CA ARG A 4 -19.90 -0.05 11.71
C ARG A 4 -19.84 0.39 13.17
N ILE A 5 -18.68 0.25 13.79
CA ILE A 5 -18.37 0.83 15.10
C ILE A 5 -17.77 2.21 14.83
N LEU A 6 -18.49 3.26 15.21
CA LEU A 6 -17.96 4.64 15.29
C LEU A 6 -17.22 4.79 16.62
N PRO A 7 -16.06 5.46 16.67
CA PRO A 7 -15.48 5.87 17.94
C PRO A 7 -16.20 7.13 18.44
N PHE A 8 -16.69 7.05 19.66
CA PHE A 8 -17.26 8.17 20.40
C PHE A 8 -16.11 9.11 20.82
N ILE A 9 -16.06 10.32 20.24
CA ILE A 9 -15.29 11.44 20.76
C ILE A 9 -16.18 12.12 21.81
N MET A 10 -15.84 11.94 23.06
CA MET A 10 -16.52 12.61 24.19
C MET A 10 -15.82 13.97 24.41
N VAL A 11 -16.37 15.02 23.81
CA VAL A 11 -15.98 16.40 24.14
C VAL A 11 -16.66 16.76 25.47
N MET A 12 -15.89 16.79 26.54
CA MET A 12 -16.37 17.26 27.84
C MET A 12 -16.03 18.74 27.97
N LEU A 13 -17.00 19.60 27.71
CA LEU A 13 -16.95 21.05 27.98
C LEU A 13 -17.18 21.25 29.48
N MET A 14 -16.13 21.51 30.26
CA MET A 14 -16.26 21.93 31.67
C MET A 14 -16.14 23.44 31.76
N ILE A 15 -17.24 24.06 32.13
CA ILE A 15 -17.30 25.43 32.62
C ILE A 15 -16.89 25.41 34.10
N PHE A 16 -15.72 25.97 34.43
CA PHE A 16 -15.31 26.13 35.83
C PHE A 16 -15.56 27.56 36.32
N THR A 17 -16.48 27.70 37.25
CA THR A 17 -16.55 28.84 38.13
C THR A 17 -15.52 28.68 39.25
N ALA A 18 -14.82 29.76 39.58
CA ALA A 18 -13.75 29.81 40.57
C ALA A 18 -14.18 29.30 41.94
N LEU A 19 -13.69 28.11 42.34
CA LEU A 19 -13.64 27.64 43.72
C LEU A 19 -12.25 27.00 43.95
N PRO A 20 -11.62 27.17 45.11
CA PRO A 20 -10.35 26.51 45.40
C PRO A 20 -10.61 25.01 45.59
N ILE A 21 -10.13 24.20 44.67
CA ILE A 21 -10.23 22.75 44.78
C ILE A 21 -8.92 22.23 45.37
N SER A 22 -9.00 21.81 46.62
CA SER A 22 -8.01 20.92 47.22
C SER A 22 -8.36 19.49 46.81
N ALA A 23 -7.67 18.93 45.83
CA ALA A 23 -7.85 17.55 45.43
C ALA A 23 -6.49 16.81 45.45
N SER A 24 -6.38 15.84 46.36
CA SER A 24 -5.36 14.82 46.32
C SER A 24 -5.81 13.77 45.32
N ALA A 25 -5.34 13.82 44.07
CA ALA A 25 -5.33 12.73 43.12
C ALA A 25 -4.53 13.16 41.88
N SER A 26 -3.67 12.30 41.38
CA SER A 26 -2.92 12.46 40.14
C SER A 26 -3.84 12.86 38.99
N THR A 27 -3.89 14.13 38.64
CA THR A 27 -4.67 14.66 37.54
C THR A 27 -3.73 14.80 36.32
N LEU A 28 -4.05 14.16 35.23
CA LEU A 28 -3.34 14.30 33.96
C LEU A 28 -3.62 15.70 33.38
N TYR A 29 -2.59 16.52 33.23
CA TYR A 29 -2.69 17.91 32.76
C TYR A 29 -2.21 18.01 31.31
N TYR A 30 -3.08 17.78 30.36
CA TYR A 30 -2.77 17.92 28.94
C TYR A 30 -3.14 19.31 28.43
N GLY A 31 -2.19 20.02 27.80
CA GLY A 31 -2.43 21.26 27.09
C GLY A 31 -3.06 22.42 27.90
N LYS A 32 -2.85 22.46 29.22
CA LYS A 32 -3.44 23.48 30.08
C LYS A 32 -2.64 24.77 30.06
N THR A 33 -3.33 25.90 30.01
CA THR A 33 -2.76 27.23 30.17
C THR A 33 -3.32 27.90 31.43
N ILE A 34 -2.44 28.44 32.27
CA ILE A 34 -2.81 29.35 33.38
C ILE A 34 -2.59 30.76 32.84
N ASN A 35 -3.66 31.56 32.81
CA ASN A 35 -3.61 32.91 32.27
C ASN A 35 -3.03 33.92 33.27
N SER A 36 -2.69 35.10 32.78
CA SER A 36 -2.21 36.19 33.63
C SER A 36 -3.27 36.54 34.69
N GLY A 37 -2.84 36.62 35.94
CA GLY A 37 -3.71 36.89 37.11
C GLY A 37 -4.39 35.65 37.70
N GLU A 38 -4.31 34.48 37.05
CA GLU A 38 -4.79 33.23 37.62
C GLU A 38 -3.73 32.59 38.54
N THR A 39 -4.18 31.85 39.52
CA THR A 39 -3.33 31.05 40.42
C THR A 39 -3.75 29.59 40.39
N TYR A 40 -2.76 28.72 40.13
CA TYR A 40 -2.90 27.27 40.24
C TYR A 40 -2.10 26.77 41.43
N THR A 41 -2.71 25.98 42.31
CA THR A 41 -2.04 25.39 43.45
C THR A 41 -2.36 23.91 43.55
N ASP A 42 -1.35 23.07 43.72
CA ASP A 42 -1.47 21.64 43.93
C ASP A 42 -0.41 21.11 44.89
N THR A 43 -0.66 19.91 45.43
CA THR A 43 0.32 19.19 46.24
C THR A 43 1.32 18.41 45.42
N SER A 44 0.93 17.95 44.22
CA SER A 44 1.85 17.28 43.29
C SER A 44 1.45 17.60 41.87
N PHE A 45 2.44 17.66 41.01
CA PHE A 45 2.28 17.84 39.57
C PHE A 45 3.01 16.71 38.83
N GLU A 46 2.25 15.90 38.07
CA GLU A 46 2.77 14.84 37.24
C GLU A 46 2.18 14.94 35.85
N MET A 47 3.03 15.01 34.84
CA MET A 47 2.60 15.06 33.43
C MET A 47 3.34 14.02 32.62
N TRP A 48 2.58 13.13 31.96
CA TRP A 48 3.09 12.01 31.18
C TRP A 48 2.39 11.96 29.82
N CYS A 49 3.13 12.24 28.74
CA CYS A 49 2.56 12.25 27.39
C CYS A 49 2.96 10.97 26.64
N TRP A 50 2.09 9.98 26.61
CA TRP A 50 2.34 8.68 25.96
C TRP A 50 2.19 8.72 24.44
N TYR A 51 1.45 9.70 23.89
CA TYR A 51 1.19 9.89 22.47
C TYR A 51 1.22 11.38 22.14
N GLY A 52 2.29 11.83 21.48
CA GLY A 52 2.49 13.23 21.13
C GLY A 52 3.15 14.06 22.21
N SER A 53 3.45 15.32 21.94
CA SER A 53 4.00 16.30 22.88
C SER A 53 2.90 17.22 23.37
N GLU A 54 2.72 17.34 24.68
CA GLU A 54 1.73 18.24 25.30
C GLU A 54 2.45 19.25 26.17
N THR A 55 1.98 20.50 26.14
CA THR A 55 2.58 21.59 26.87
C THR A 55 1.63 22.16 27.92
N PHE A 56 2.11 22.30 29.15
CA PHE A 56 1.48 23.12 30.18
C PHE A 56 2.12 24.52 30.18
N THR A 57 1.32 25.56 29.99
CA THR A 57 1.82 26.94 29.92
C THR A 57 1.36 27.75 31.12
N ASN A 58 2.30 28.33 31.85
CA ASN A 58 2.03 29.21 32.97
C ASN A 58 2.30 30.68 32.61
N ASN A 59 1.25 31.46 32.43
CA ASN A 59 1.32 32.93 32.33
C ASN A 59 0.80 33.64 33.58
N GLY A 60 0.47 32.90 34.64
CA GLY A 60 0.01 33.39 35.95
C GLY A 60 0.90 32.93 37.08
N THR A 61 0.34 32.37 38.14
CA THR A 61 1.06 31.82 39.28
C THR A 61 0.80 30.34 39.43
N VAL A 62 1.87 29.53 39.55
CA VAL A 62 1.76 28.08 39.82
C VAL A 62 2.51 27.75 41.09
N ASN A 63 1.83 27.09 42.04
CA ASN A 63 2.40 26.65 43.31
C ASN A 63 2.22 25.14 43.48
N ILE A 64 3.34 24.43 43.63
CA ILE A 64 3.38 22.98 43.86
C ILE A 64 4.11 22.72 45.18
N SER A 65 3.52 21.90 46.07
CA SER A 65 4.04 21.77 47.43
C SER A 65 4.69 20.44 47.80
N ASN A 66 4.70 19.42 46.91
CA ASN A 66 5.24 18.10 47.27
C ASN A 66 5.98 17.35 46.18
N GLY A 67 5.47 17.20 45.00
CA GLY A 67 6.11 16.47 43.91
C GLY A 67 5.95 17.16 42.56
N PHE A 68 7.00 17.17 41.74
CA PHE A 68 6.95 17.67 40.39
C PHE A 68 7.69 16.69 39.47
N THR A 69 6.99 16.13 38.49
CA THR A 69 7.59 15.20 37.53
C THR A 69 7.04 15.42 36.14
N LEU A 70 7.96 15.57 35.17
CA LEU A 70 7.65 15.51 33.75
C LEU A 70 8.22 14.22 33.17
N GLY A 71 7.38 13.48 32.44
CA GLY A 71 7.75 12.21 31.79
C GLY A 71 7.17 12.08 30.39
N TYR A 72 7.87 11.38 29.50
CA TYR A 72 7.44 11.06 28.13
C TYR A 72 6.96 12.27 27.32
N GLN A 73 7.89 13.08 26.81
CA GLN A 73 7.65 14.23 25.91
C GLN A 73 6.71 15.32 26.46
N ALA A 74 6.55 15.38 27.78
CA ALA A 74 5.81 16.44 28.43
C ALA A 74 6.61 17.74 28.48
N SER A 75 5.96 18.88 28.22
CA SER A 75 6.58 20.21 28.27
C SER A 75 5.90 21.11 29.30
N PHE A 76 6.67 21.86 30.07
CA PHE A 76 6.18 22.87 30.98
C PHE A 76 6.86 24.22 30.67
N VAL A 77 6.08 25.22 30.32
CA VAL A 77 6.57 26.56 30.02
C VAL A 77 6.13 27.53 31.11
N ASN A 78 7.09 28.09 31.86
CA ASN A 78 6.83 29.12 32.86
C ASN A 78 7.17 30.51 32.32
N ASN A 79 6.18 31.31 32.02
CA ASN A 79 6.34 32.69 31.56
C ASN A 79 6.11 33.72 32.69
N SER A 80 5.81 33.29 33.93
CA SER A 80 5.48 34.16 35.05
C SER A 80 6.06 33.60 36.36
N GLU A 81 5.24 33.35 37.37
CA GLU A 81 5.69 32.88 38.67
C GLU A 81 5.41 31.38 38.85
N PHE A 82 6.45 30.61 39.11
CA PHE A 82 6.37 29.20 39.48
C PHE A 82 7.08 28.96 40.81
N THR A 83 6.39 28.28 41.72
CA THR A 83 6.96 27.94 43.04
C THR A 83 6.79 26.45 43.31
N PHE A 84 7.88 25.78 43.63
CA PHE A 84 7.92 24.43 44.15
C PHE A 84 8.52 24.46 45.58
N THR A 85 7.73 23.99 46.56
CA THR A 85 8.18 23.89 47.95
C THR A 85 8.03 22.45 48.40
N GLY A 86 9.02 21.65 48.12
CA GLY A 86 9.00 20.25 48.53
C GLY A 86 9.40 20.07 50.00
N SER A 87 8.74 19.11 50.67
CA SER A 87 9.23 18.64 51.98
C SER A 87 9.73 17.20 51.78
N ASN A 88 11.00 17.01 51.53
CA ASN A 88 11.61 15.71 51.28
C ASN A 88 11.13 15.01 49.98
N SER A 89 10.80 15.75 48.95
CA SER A 89 10.21 15.31 47.71
C SER A 89 11.12 15.50 46.49
N THR A 90 10.67 15.04 45.32
CA THR A 90 11.42 15.12 44.07
C THR A 90 10.86 16.21 43.17
N PHE A 91 11.78 17.02 42.61
CA PHE A 91 11.53 17.82 41.41
C PHE A 91 12.32 17.18 40.27
N GLY A 92 11.64 16.62 39.27
CA GLY A 92 12.28 15.88 38.20
C GLY A 92 11.74 16.25 36.82
N VAL A 93 12.66 16.50 35.91
CA VAL A 93 12.42 16.65 34.48
C VAL A 93 13.16 15.51 33.80
N SER A 94 12.44 14.51 33.28
CA SER A 94 13.05 13.31 32.70
C SER A 94 13.51 13.56 31.27
N SER A 95 14.41 12.72 30.78
CA SER A 95 14.86 12.76 29.38
C SER A 95 13.70 12.74 28.39
N GLY A 96 13.75 13.58 27.36
CA GLY A 96 12.68 13.78 26.38
C GLY A 96 11.52 14.67 26.83
N CYS A 97 11.61 15.27 28.05
CA CYS A 97 10.68 16.29 28.53
C CYS A 97 11.31 17.65 28.51
N SER A 98 10.55 18.74 28.62
CA SER A 98 11.13 20.06 28.74
C SER A 98 10.52 20.89 29.88
N PHE A 99 11.36 21.64 30.57
CA PHE A 99 10.95 22.69 31.47
C PHE A 99 11.62 24.01 31.04
N GLN A 100 10.82 24.91 30.49
CA GLN A 100 11.31 26.23 30.07
C GLN A 100 10.88 27.28 31.09
N ASN A 101 11.84 27.93 31.72
CA ASN A 101 11.61 29.06 32.64
C ASN A 101 11.95 30.39 31.96
N ASN A 102 10.94 31.11 31.50
CA ASN A 102 11.07 32.47 30.97
C ASN A 102 10.76 33.54 32.02
N GLY A 103 10.14 33.15 33.12
CA GLY A 103 9.75 34.01 34.23
C GLY A 103 10.61 33.80 35.47
N THR A 104 9.95 33.76 36.62
CA THR A 104 10.60 33.45 37.90
C THR A 104 10.21 32.07 38.36
N ALA A 105 11.18 31.18 38.56
CA ALA A 105 10.95 29.88 39.18
C ALA A 105 11.68 29.79 40.53
N ARG A 106 11.00 29.26 41.54
CA ARG A 106 11.55 29.04 42.90
C ARG A 106 11.40 27.56 43.22
N ILE A 107 12.49 26.88 43.46
CA ILE A 107 12.53 25.46 43.79
C ILE A 107 13.24 25.29 45.11
N SER A 108 12.51 24.82 46.14
CA SER A 108 13.04 24.69 47.50
C SER A 108 12.61 23.39 48.17
N GLY A 109 13.38 22.93 49.15
CA GLY A 109 13.05 21.78 49.98
C GLY A 109 13.11 20.43 49.28
N CYS A 110 13.81 20.32 48.15
CA CYS A 110 13.91 19.07 47.39
C CYS A 110 14.85 18.07 48.06
N TYR A 111 14.35 16.82 48.23
CA TYR A 111 15.25 15.71 48.51
C TYR A 111 16.04 15.32 47.25
N ASN A 112 15.39 15.25 46.08
CA ASN A 112 16.05 15.03 44.78
C ASN A 112 15.67 16.14 43.81
N LEU A 113 16.67 16.83 43.24
CA LEU A 113 16.53 17.76 42.13
C LEU A 113 17.08 17.10 40.86
N GLY A 114 16.21 16.82 39.87
CA GLY A 114 16.61 16.32 38.54
C GLY A 114 16.47 17.40 37.49
N LEU A 115 17.57 17.91 37.00
CA LEU A 115 17.66 18.84 35.87
C LEU A 115 18.44 18.12 34.76
N GLU A 116 17.70 17.37 33.99
CA GLU A 116 18.25 16.63 32.84
C GLU A 116 18.07 17.45 31.57
N ASP A 117 18.76 17.12 30.53
CA ASP A 117 19.01 17.74 29.20
C ASP A 117 17.95 18.67 28.57
N SER A 118 16.89 18.98 29.23
CA SER A 118 15.71 19.73 28.75
C SER A 118 15.23 20.84 29.68
N PHE A 119 16.12 21.28 30.62
CA PHE A 119 15.80 22.41 31.47
C PHE A 119 16.38 23.70 30.90
N VAL A 120 15.52 24.61 30.44
CA VAL A 120 15.90 25.91 29.86
C VAL A 120 15.54 27.02 30.80
N ASN A 121 16.52 27.85 31.22
CA ASN A 121 16.28 29.04 32.03
C ASN A 121 16.69 30.30 31.29
N THR A 122 15.71 31.07 30.84
CA THR A 122 15.92 32.41 30.27
C THR A 122 15.55 33.50 31.26
N GLY A 123 14.80 33.15 32.32
CA GLY A 123 14.38 34.02 33.40
C GLY A 123 15.26 33.92 34.65
N THR A 124 14.64 33.93 35.82
CA THR A 124 15.35 33.76 37.07
C THR A 124 14.93 32.48 37.78
N LEU A 125 15.88 31.61 38.07
CA LEU A 125 15.70 30.40 38.86
C LEU A 125 16.32 30.56 40.24
N TYR A 126 15.54 30.41 41.29
CA TYR A 126 16.01 30.37 42.66
C TYR A 126 15.99 28.92 43.16
N LEU A 127 17.11 28.47 43.71
CA LEU A 127 17.27 27.15 44.33
C LEU A 127 17.60 27.33 45.81
N SER A 128 16.93 26.58 46.71
CA SER A 128 17.27 26.52 48.14
C SER A 128 16.93 25.17 48.74
N ASP A 129 17.61 24.77 49.80
CA ASP A 129 17.35 23.56 50.58
C ASP A 129 17.29 22.28 49.70
N ILE A 130 18.34 22.03 48.91
CA ILE A 130 18.46 20.89 48.01
C ILE A 130 19.40 19.84 48.63
N SER A 131 18.88 18.61 48.86
CA SER A 131 19.69 17.54 49.47
C SER A 131 20.50 16.73 48.45
N ASN A 132 19.83 16.19 47.42
CA ASN A 132 20.48 15.43 46.36
C ASN A 132 20.10 16.04 45.01
N PHE A 133 20.96 15.81 44.02
CA PHE A 133 20.72 16.33 42.69
C PHE A 133 21.30 15.43 41.60
N ASN A 134 20.65 15.47 40.43
CA ASN A 134 21.21 15.02 39.15
C ASN A 134 21.07 16.15 38.14
N VAL A 135 22.21 16.66 37.68
CA VAL A 135 22.27 17.71 36.66
C VAL A 135 23.09 17.16 35.52
N SER A 136 22.44 16.80 34.41
CA SER A 136 23.13 16.34 33.19
C SER A 136 23.28 17.45 32.16
N GLY A 137 22.46 18.50 32.22
CA GLY A 137 22.60 19.68 31.39
C GLY A 137 21.51 20.70 31.67
N VAL A 138 21.82 21.97 31.53
CA VAL A 138 20.91 23.11 31.69
C VAL A 138 21.23 24.14 30.62
N VAL A 139 20.25 24.63 29.90
CA VAL A 139 20.44 25.84 29.07
C VAL A 139 20.11 27.05 29.94
N ASN A 140 21.10 27.86 30.29
CA ASN A 140 20.88 29.02 31.10
C ASN A 140 21.34 30.29 30.41
N THR A 141 20.40 31.08 29.92
CA THR A 141 20.67 32.45 29.43
C THR A 141 20.16 33.51 30.40
N GLY A 142 19.50 33.08 31.47
CA GLY A 142 19.01 33.92 32.55
C GLY A 142 19.90 33.87 33.79
N LYS A 143 19.29 33.90 34.94
CA LYS A 143 20.00 33.90 36.24
C LYS A 143 19.58 32.72 37.09
N ILE A 144 20.57 31.95 37.60
CA ILE A 144 20.35 30.94 38.63
C ILE A 144 20.94 31.45 39.93
N VAL A 145 20.12 31.54 40.94
CA VAL A 145 20.49 32.02 42.28
C VAL A 145 20.41 30.85 43.25
N CYS A 146 21.56 30.46 43.80
CA CYS A 146 21.67 29.39 44.78
C CYS A 146 21.68 29.97 46.18
N GLY A 147 20.58 29.79 46.91
CA GLY A 147 20.42 30.28 48.28
C GLY A 147 20.90 29.27 49.33
N ASN A 148 20.43 29.48 50.55
CA ASN A 148 20.77 28.63 51.70
C ASN A 148 20.35 27.16 51.45
N GLY A 149 21.19 26.23 51.97
CA GLY A 149 20.91 24.80 51.83
C GLY A 149 21.16 24.20 50.43
N VAL A 150 21.76 24.97 49.51
CA VAL A 150 22.23 24.46 48.21
C VAL A 150 23.69 24.00 48.38
N PRO A 151 23.99 22.70 48.14
CA PRO A 151 25.37 22.21 48.26
C PRO A 151 26.30 22.85 47.22
N ASP A 152 27.53 23.18 47.60
CA ASP A 152 28.53 23.78 46.70
C ASP A 152 28.74 22.89 45.45
N ARG A 153 28.75 21.56 45.61
CA ARG A 153 28.83 20.60 44.49
C ARG A 153 27.69 20.74 43.46
N LEU A 154 26.49 21.20 43.87
CA LEU A 154 25.40 21.50 42.94
C LEU A 154 25.68 22.82 42.21
N ILE A 155 26.20 23.82 42.90
CA ILE A 155 26.58 25.08 42.28
C ILE A 155 27.68 24.86 41.24
N ASP A 156 28.67 24.03 41.55
CA ASP A 156 29.75 23.65 40.63
C ASP A 156 29.18 22.88 39.42
N ALA A 157 28.27 21.91 39.65
CA ALA A 157 27.63 21.18 38.59
C ALA A 157 26.78 22.07 37.67
N LEU A 158 26.04 23.03 38.25
CA LEU A 158 25.28 24.00 37.46
C LEU A 158 26.21 24.93 36.65
N LYS A 159 27.33 25.37 37.23
CA LYS A 159 28.34 26.15 36.51
C LYS A 159 29.00 25.32 35.40
N GLU A 160 29.26 24.03 35.67
CA GLU A 160 29.93 23.12 34.73
C GLU A 160 28.97 22.65 33.62
N LYS A 161 27.71 22.33 33.95
CA LYS A 161 26.73 21.69 33.04
C LYS A 161 25.76 22.68 32.41
N SER A 162 25.78 23.96 32.76
CA SER A 162 24.96 24.98 32.13
C SER A 162 25.60 25.48 30.84
N SER A 163 24.77 25.55 29.77
CA SER A 163 25.10 26.23 28.52
C SER A 163 24.37 27.58 28.45
N GLY A 164 24.86 28.51 27.62
CA GLY A 164 24.27 29.84 27.47
C GLY A 164 25.09 30.93 28.22
N ASP A 165 24.58 32.17 28.19
CA ASP A 165 25.24 33.35 28.74
C ASP A 165 24.73 33.76 30.14
N GLY A 166 23.87 32.92 30.68
CA GLY A 166 23.31 33.16 32.01
C GLY A 166 24.31 32.97 33.13
N THR A 167 23.94 33.46 34.31
CA THR A 167 24.79 33.42 35.49
C THR A 167 24.30 32.43 36.53
N VAL A 168 25.22 31.72 37.17
CA VAL A 168 24.98 30.91 38.35
C VAL A 168 25.73 31.56 39.52
N VAL A 169 24.97 32.09 40.47
CA VAL A 169 25.51 32.86 41.60
C VAL A 169 25.02 32.29 42.92
N LYS A 170 25.87 32.36 43.95
CA LYS A 170 25.46 32.14 45.33
C LYS A 170 24.78 33.41 45.85
N GLU A 171 23.74 33.27 46.65
CA GLU A 171 23.05 34.42 47.21
C GLU A 171 24.02 35.30 47.98
N GLY A 172 24.13 36.60 47.61
CA GLY A 172 25.06 37.56 48.18
C GLY A 172 26.39 37.71 47.44
N GLU A 173 26.68 36.88 46.40
CA GLU A 173 27.86 37.06 45.56
C GLU A 173 27.55 38.00 44.36
N SER A 174 28.55 38.82 43.98
CA SER A 174 28.50 39.65 42.78
C SER A 174 28.80 38.81 41.54
N THR A 175 28.12 39.05 40.43
CA THR A 175 28.35 38.36 39.15
C THR A 175 29.79 38.50 38.65
N PRO A 176 30.47 37.43 38.21
CA PRO A 176 31.76 37.51 37.54
C PRO A 176 31.65 38.28 36.21
N SER A 177 32.58 39.19 35.95
CA SER A 177 32.44 40.22 34.92
C SER A 177 33.23 40.00 33.64
N THR A 178 33.51 38.76 33.17
CA THR A 178 34.12 38.61 31.83
C THR A 178 33.79 37.26 31.19
N SER A 179 32.80 37.28 30.31
CA SER A 179 32.56 36.21 29.34
C SER A 179 32.97 36.65 27.93
N THR A 180 33.70 35.82 27.19
CA THR A 180 33.97 36.08 25.77
C THR A 180 32.83 35.54 24.94
N LYS A 181 32.21 36.41 24.14
CA LYS A 181 31.08 36.11 23.27
C LYS A 181 31.55 35.59 21.91
N TYR A 182 31.04 34.45 21.48
CA TYR A 182 31.30 33.90 20.15
C TYR A 182 30.01 33.82 19.37
N THR A 183 30.10 34.06 18.06
CA THR A 183 28.93 34.10 17.15
C THR A 183 28.66 32.72 16.57
N ILE A 184 27.38 32.37 16.47
CA ILE A 184 26.89 31.23 15.68
C ILE A 184 26.31 31.77 14.39
N THR A 185 26.86 31.35 13.27
CA THR A 185 26.32 31.65 11.94
C THR A 185 25.59 30.41 11.41
N TYR A 186 24.42 30.60 10.83
CA TYR A 186 23.64 29.52 10.23
C TYR A 186 23.71 29.59 8.72
N ASP A 187 24.33 28.59 8.11
CA ASP A 187 24.22 28.34 6.67
C ASP A 187 23.05 27.40 6.45
N LEU A 188 21.93 27.91 5.92
CA LEU A 188 20.73 27.15 5.71
C LEU A 188 20.79 26.23 4.49
N ASN A 189 21.87 26.29 3.70
CA ASN A 189 22.16 25.41 2.58
C ASN A 189 20.94 25.22 1.65
N GLY A 190 20.36 26.34 1.20
CA GLY A 190 19.17 26.38 0.32
C GLY A 190 17.82 26.23 1.02
N GLY A 191 17.80 26.14 2.34
CA GLY A 191 16.60 26.28 3.15
C GLY A 191 16.30 27.72 3.56
N SER A 192 15.23 27.91 4.30
CA SER A 192 14.82 29.20 4.86
C SER A 192 14.25 29.03 6.27
N TRP A 193 14.20 30.13 7.00
CA TRP A 193 13.46 30.20 8.27
C TRP A 193 11.99 30.50 7.97
N LYS A 194 11.07 29.76 8.58
CA LYS A 194 9.63 30.07 8.58
C LYS A 194 9.35 31.38 9.32
N ASN A 195 10.07 31.55 10.45
CA ASN A 195 10.10 32.79 11.22
C ASN A 195 11.55 33.08 11.59
N THR A 196 12.01 34.32 11.49
CA THR A 196 13.38 34.68 11.91
C THR A 196 13.58 34.33 13.38
N PRO A 197 14.57 33.49 13.71
CA PRO A 197 14.85 33.13 15.09
C PRO A 197 15.25 34.36 15.92
N ASP A 198 14.96 34.32 17.23
CA ASP A 198 15.43 35.35 18.16
C ASP A 198 16.96 35.31 18.26
N GLU A 199 17.63 36.29 17.72
CA GLU A 199 19.09 36.39 17.73
C GLU A 199 19.69 36.39 19.13
N SER A 200 18.96 36.86 20.15
CA SER A 200 19.44 36.85 21.53
C SER A 200 19.62 35.46 22.15
N ILE A 201 18.87 34.47 21.59
CA ILE A 201 18.87 33.11 22.12
C ILE A 201 19.76 32.18 21.28
N TYR A 202 19.75 32.35 19.94
CA TYR A 202 20.31 31.35 19.03
C TYR A 202 21.60 31.75 18.31
N SER A 203 21.98 33.04 18.37
CA SER A 203 23.12 33.55 17.57
C SER A 203 24.44 33.60 18.31
N TYR A 204 24.47 33.26 19.59
CA TYR A 204 25.68 33.43 20.40
C TYR A 204 25.86 32.29 21.40
N TYR A 205 27.13 32.02 21.72
CA TYR A 205 27.53 31.29 22.90
C TYR A 205 28.66 32.03 23.63
N TYR A 206 28.82 31.76 24.91
CA TYR A 206 29.75 32.50 25.75
C TYR A 206 30.77 31.57 26.37
N LYS A 207 31.98 32.06 26.57
CA LYS A 207 32.98 31.44 27.39
C LYS A 207 33.21 32.28 28.66
N THR A 208 33.08 31.65 29.83
CA THR A 208 33.54 32.26 31.09
C THR A 208 35.03 32.02 31.25
N ASN A 209 35.74 32.98 31.91
CA ASN A 209 37.18 32.87 32.14
C ASN A 209 37.56 31.89 33.26
N ASP A 210 36.62 31.15 33.82
CA ASP A 210 36.87 30.11 34.81
C ASP A 210 37.37 28.81 34.16
N ALA A 211 38.20 28.06 34.92
CA ALA A 211 39.05 26.99 34.39
C ALA A 211 38.33 25.76 33.77
N THR A 212 37.00 25.74 33.74
CA THR A 212 36.21 24.71 33.10
C THR A 212 35.00 25.30 32.39
N PRO A 213 35.13 25.63 31.12
CA PRO A 213 34.02 26.18 30.36
C PRO A 213 33.21 25.05 29.72
N TYR A 214 31.92 24.94 30.04
CA TYR A 214 31.00 24.10 29.29
C TYR A 214 29.83 24.92 28.79
N TYR A 215 29.67 24.90 27.47
CA TYR A 215 28.45 25.32 26.80
C TYR A 215 27.96 24.19 25.93
N LYS A 216 26.85 23.60 26.30
CA LYS A 216 26.10 22.77 25.42
C LYS A 216 24.96 23.61 24.85
N ILE A 217 25.01 23.93 23.55
CA ILE A 217 23.78 24.09 22.81
C ILE A 217 23.40 22.66 22.37
N GLY A 218 22.79 21.97 23.24
CA GLY A 218 22.45 20.59 23.03
C GLY A 218 21.34 20.24 23.95
N PHE A 219 20.21 20.96 23.81
CA PHE A 219 19.02 20.57 24.50
C PHE A 219 17.88 20.59 23.50
N ASP A 220 17.06 19.57 23.65
CA ASP A 220 16.03 19.23 22.72
C ASP A 220 15.15 20.43 22.34
N GLU A 221 14.91 21.39 23.26
CA GLU A 221 14.01 22.50 22.95
C GLU A 221 14.59 23.60 22.06
N PRO A 222 15.78 24.20 22.34
CA PRO A 222 16.31 25.20 21.43
C PRO A 222 16.54 24.63 20.03
N PHE A 223 17.09 23.41 19.92
CA PHE A 223 17.26 22.77 18.62
C PHE A 223 15.95 22.32 18.02
N ASP A 224 14.99 21.82 18.79
CA ASP A 224 13.67 21.51 18.26
C ASP A 224 12.97 22.77 17.74
N THR A 225 13.05 23.88 18.43
CA THR A 225 12.51 25.16 17.98
C THR A 225 13.19 25.62 16.70
N LEU A 226 14.53 25.57 16.63
CA LEU A 226 15.27 25.89 15.42
C LEU A 226 14.95 24.94 14.28
N ASN A 227 15.00 23.63 14.54
CA ASN A 227 14.75 22.59 13.54
C ASN A 227 13.32 22.64 12.99
N ASN A 228 12.33 22.89 13.85
CA ASN A 228 10.93 23.03 13.44
C ASN A 228 10.64 24.34 12.70
N ASN A 229 11.51 25.35 12.87
CA ASN A 229 11.42 26.64 12.20
C ASN A 229 12.10 26.66 10.83
N LEU A 230 12.75 25.55 10.45
CA LEU A 230 13.40 25.41 9.15
C LEU A 230 12.43 24.84 8.11
N GLU A 231 12.59 25.30 6.88
CA GLU A 231 11.93 24.74 5.74
C GLU A 231 12.81 24.77 4.49
N ARG A 232 12.68 23.74 3.69
CA ARG A 232 13.15 23.68 2.31
C ARG A 232 12.11 22.89 1.52
N GLU A 233 11.60 23.53 0.49
CA GLU A 233 10.54 22.92 -0.30
C GLU A 233 10.99 21.55 -0.85
N ASN A 234 10.15 20.51 -0.65
CA ASN A 234 10.41 19.12 -1.05
C ASN A 234 11.60 18.42 -0.39
N TYR A 235 12.08 18.94 0.74
CA TYR A 235 13.14 18.31 1.54
C TYR A 235 12.72 18.17 2.99
N ASP A 236 13.31 17.18 3.65
CA ASP A 236 13.26 17.01 5.09
C ASP A 236 14.59 17.46 5.70
N PHE A 237 14.52 18.22 6.78
CA PHE A 237 15.69 18.58 7.52
C PHE A 237 16.24 17.36 8.27
N ILE A 238 17.51 17.04 8.07
CA ILE A 238 18.16 15.87 8.70
C ILE A 238 19.16 16.24 9.79
N GLY A 239 19.55 17.50 9.90
CA GLY A 239 20.45 17.94 10.96
C GLY A 239 21.42 19.01 10.51
N TRP A 240 22.26 19.39 11.45
CA TRP A 240 23.35 20.38 11.31
C TRP A 240 24.71 19.70 11.32
N THR A 241 25.67 20.26 10.62
CA THR A 241 27.08 20.05 10.86
C THR A 241 27.72 21.35 11.35
N CYS A 242 28.79 21.27 12.12
CA CYS A 242 29.55 22.42 12.57
C CYS A 242 30.92 22.46 11.88
N ASP A 243 31.36 23.62 11.45
CA ASP A 243 32.68 23.83 10.81
C ASP A 243 33.87 23.47 11.71
N LYS A 244 33.65 23.32 13.02
CA LYS A 244 34.67 22.93 14.01
C LYS A 244 34.57 21.46 14.41
N ASP A 245 33.50 20.77 14.07
CA ASP A 245 33.34 19.35 14.36
C ASP A 245 33.93 18.50 13.22
N SER A 246 34.84 17.60 13.60
CA SER A 246 35.49 16.70 12.65
C SER A 246 34.58 15.59 12.15
N SER A 247 33.48 15.29 12.86
CA SER A 247 32.60 14.18 12.50
C SER A 247 31.88 14.39 11.16
N GLN A 248 31.57 15.64 10.82
CA GLN A 248 30.82 16.04 9.61
C GLN A 248 29.53 15.23 9.37
N THR A 249 29.04 14.51 10.39
CA THR A 249 27.77 13.77 10.33
C THR A 249 26.64 14.70 10.76
N PRO A 250 25.62 14.90 9.93
CA PRO A 250 24.49 15.75 10.30
C PRO A 250 23.78 15.22 11.54
N SER A 251 23.58 16.11 12.52
CA SER A 251 22.83 15.81 13.74
C SER A 251 21.81 16.91 14.02
N LYS A 252 20.62 16.53 14.45
CA LYS A 252 19.61 17.49 14.94
C LYS A 252 20.04 18.15 16.26
N TYR A 253 20.99 17.52 16.96
CA TYR A 253 21.50 17.97 18.25
C TYR A 253 23.01 17.94 18.17
N LEU A 254 23.63 19.10 18.31
CA LEU A 254 25.07 19.24 18.31
C LEU A 254 25.58 19.68 19.68
N ASP A 255 26.60 19.01 20.18
CA ASP A 255 27.36 19.49 21.31
C ASP A 255 28.34 20.55 20.83
N ILE A 256 28.13 21.80 21.22
CA ILE A 256 29.10 22.85 20.94
C ILE A 256 30.26 22.72 21.93
N MET A 257 31.40 22.27 21.41
CA MET A 257 32.56 22.00 22.22
C MET A 257 33.22 23.29 22.69
N THR A 258 33.55 23.37 23.95
CA THR A 258 34.16 24.55 24.59
C THR A 258 35.59 24.85 24.15
N GLU A 259 36.30 23.82 23.69
CA GLU A 259 37.61 23.93 23.08
C GLU A 259 37.62 24.75 21.78
N TRP A 260 36.47 24.91 21.12
CA TRP A 260 36.41 25.66 19.86
C TRP A 260 36.71 27.15 19.99
N GLN A 261 36.49 27.77 21.13
CA GLN A 261 36.86 29.17 21.46
C GLN A 261 36.92 30.12 20.23
N SER A 262 35.95 30.03 19.36
CA SER A 262 35.89 30.74 18.07
C SER A 262 34.46 30.88 17.60
N ASN A 263 34.22 31.81 16.71
CA ASN A 263 32.96 31.81 15.98
C ASN A 263 32.78 30.48 15.21
N ILE A 264 31.56 30.01 15.13
CA ILE A 264 31.20 28.75 14.45
C ILE A 264 30.16 28.97 13.38
N THR A 265 30.17 28.07 12.40
CA THR A 265 29.11 27.99 11.37
C THR A 265 28.41 26.64 11.47
N LEU A 266 27.10 26.68 11.61
CA LEU A 266 26.24 25.52 11.53
C LEU A 266 25.64 25.45 10.14
N THR A 267 25.92 24.36 9.42
CA THR A 267 25.39 24.14 8.08
C THR A 267 24.24 23.15 8.12
N ALA A 268 23.09 23.56 7.61
CA ALA A 268 21.90 22.72 7.53
C ALA A 268 22.05 21.63 6.45
N HIS A 269 21.62 20.43 6.77
CA HIS A 269 21.57 19.31 5.83
C HIS A 269 20.14 18.87 5.57
N TRP A 270 19.90 18.53 4.32
CA TRP A 270 18.58 18.24 3.80
C TRP A 270 18.54 16.92 3.04
N GLN A 271 17.48 16.17 3.21
CA GLN A 271 17.21 14.96 2.44
C GLN A 271 15.99 15.20 1.56
N PRO A 272 16.08 14.93 0.25
CA PRO A 272 14.92 15.04 -0.63
C PRO A 272 13.79 14.12 -0.15
N LYS A 273 12.56 14.64 -0.11
CA LYS A 273 11.37 13.87 0.26
C LYS A 273 11.10 12.77 -0.74
N GLN A 274 10.91 11.58 -0.22
CA GLN A 274 10.52 10.43 -1.02
C GLN A 274 9.11 10.63 -1.57
N GLN A 275 8.94 10.38 -2.86
CA GLN A 275 7.68 10.47 -3.59
C GLN A 275 7.46 9.19 -4.39
N TYR A 276 6.23 8.99 -4.89
CA TYR A 276 5.80 7.74 -5.50
C TYR A 276 5.22 7.99 -6.89
N VAL A 277 5.54 7.09 -7.81
CA VAL A 277 4.78 6.87 -9.04
C VAL A 277 3.97 5.60 -8.85
N PHE A 278 2.66 5.70 -8.84
CA PHE A 278 1.75 4.56 -8.74
C PHE A 278 1.30 4.09 -10.12
N TYR A 279 1.29 2.77 -10.33
CA TYR A 279 0.92 2.14 -11.59
C TYR A 279 -0.35 1.30 -11.45
N TYR A 280 -1.38 1.65 -12.22
CA TYR A 280 -2.61 0.89 -12.33
C TYR A 280 -2.65 0.22 -13.71
N LEU A 281 -2.32 -1.05 -13.77
CA LEU A 281 -2.07 -1.75 -15.04
C LEU A 281 -3.34 -2.29 -15.71
N ASN A 282 -4.50 -2.28 -15.06
CA ASN A 282 -5.79 -2.75 -15.61
C ASN A 282 -5.70 -4.13 -16.28
N GLY A 283 -5.12 -5.07 -15.55
CA GLY A 283 -4.94 -6.45 -16.01
C GLY A 283 -3.68 -6.68 -16.85
N GLY A 284 -2.85 -5.67 -17.04
CA GLY A 284 -1.51 -5.83 -17.61
C GLY A 284 -0.47 -6.23 -16.56
N THR A 285 0.74 -6.49 -17.03
CA THR A 285 1.91 -6.83 -16.22
C THR A 285 3.15 -6.13 -16.74
N PHE A 286 4.10 -5.86 -15.87
CA PHE A 286 5.45 -5.47 -16.29
C PHE A 286 6.32 -6.69 -16.55
N SER A 287 7.30 -6.54 -17.43
CA SER A 287 8.39 -7.52 -17.58
C SER A 287 9.27 -7.52 -16.32
N ASN A 288 9.79 -8.68 -15.94
CA ASN A 288 10.74 -8.81 -14.83
C ASN A 288 12.13 -8.20 -15.13
N ASP A 289 12.39 -7.81 -16.37
CA ASP A 289 13.68 -7.25 -16.81
C ASP A 289 13.78 -5.74 -16.57
N ILE A 290 12.74 -5.10 -16.05
CA ILE A 290 12.74 -3.66 -15.79
C ILE A 290 13.59 -3.38 -14.55
N THR A 291 14.68 -2.66 -14.75
CA THR A 291 15.62 -2.25 -13.70
C THR A 291 15.55 -0.76 -13.39
N THR A 292 15.06 0.05 -14.33
CA THR A 292 14.94 1.51 -14.17
C THR A 292 13.65 2.01 -14.81
N PRO A 293 12.74 2.62 -14.04
CA PRO A 293 12.77 2.69 -12.57
C PRO A 293 12.54 1.32 -11.91
N GLU A 294 13.07 1.11 -10.71
CA GLU A 294 12.77 -0.09 -9.93
C GLU A 294 11.27 -0.14 -9.61
N ILE A 295 10.61 -1.24 -9.97
CA ILE A 295 9.20 -1.48 -9.67
C ILE A 295 9.08 -2.24 -8.36
N LYS A 296 8.35 -1.67 -7.42
CA LYS A 296 8.03 -2.25 -6.11
C LYS A 296 6.55 -2.57 -6.01
N GLN A 297 6.20 -3.44 -5.09
CA GLN A 297 4.82 -3.76 -4.77
C GLN A 297 4.57 -3.64 -3.27
N GLY A 298 3.52 -2.92 -2.89
CA GLY A 298 3.05 -2.80 -1.51
C GLY A 298 1.53 -2.67 -1.50
N ASP A 299 0.86 -3.37 -0.57
CA ASP A 299 -0.61 -3.37 -0.41
C ASP A 299 -1.38 -3.61 -1.72
N GLY A 300 -0.82 -4.44 -2.61
CA GLY A 300 -1.42 -4.76 -3.91
C GLY A 300 -1.25 -3.70 -5.00
N VAL A 301 -0.53 -2.62 -4.72
CA VAL A 301 -0.25 -1.54 -5.69
C VAL A 301 1.21 -1.60 -6.14
N LEU A 302 1.43 -1.41 -7.44
CA LEU A 302 2.77 -1.27 -8.01
C LEU A 302 3.20 0.19 -7.96
N TYR A 303 4.44 0.44 -7.57
CA TYR A 303 4.98 1.79 -7.51
C TYR A 303 6.49 1.84 -7.75
N SER A 304 6.98 3.01 -8.12
CA SER A 304 8.39 3.38 -8.11
C SER A 304 8.62 4.57 -7.20
N LEU A 305 9.83 4.65 -6.67
CA LEU A 305 10.25 5.75 -5.79
C LEU A 305 11.05 6.77 -6.59
N PHE A 306 10.84 8.05 -6.29
CA PHE A 306 11.64 9.14 -6.81
C PHE A 306 11.67 10.31 -5.82
N ASN A 307 12.47 11.31 -6.09
CA ASN A 307 12.50 12.58 -5.40
C ASN A 307 12.93 13.70 -6.36
N VAL A 308 12.98 14.94 -5.90
CA VAL A 308 13.29 16.10 -6.73
C VAL A 308 14.70 16.10 -7.35
N GLU A 309 15.59 15.27 -6.84
CA GLU A 309 16.97 15.13 -7.35
C GLU A 309 17.15 13.91 -8.26
N SER A 310 16.15 13.02 -8.33
CA SER A 310 16.21 11.85 -9.19
C SER A 310 16.42 12.24 -10.64
N ASP A 311 17.24 11.48 -11.35
CA ASP A 311 17.40 11.65 -12.79
C ASP A 311 16.09 11.34 -13.52
N ASP A 312 15.94 11.88 -14.70
CA ASP A 312 14.79 11.63 -15.57
C ASP A 312 14.64 10.13 -15.84
N PHE A 313 13.42 9.63 -15.75
CA PHE A 313 13.11 8.27 -16.14
C PHE A 313 11.75 8.18 -16.84
N THR A 314 11.66 7.30 -17.81
CA THR A 314 10.43 7.04 -18.55
C THR A 314 9.69 5.87 -17.92
N LEU A 315 8.36 5.97 -17.83
CA LEU A 315 7.53 4.89 -17.32
C LEU A 315 7.64 3.66 -18.24
N PRO A 316 7.87 2.47 -17.68
CA PRO A 316 8.01 1.27 -18.48
C PRO A 316 6.68 0.90 -19.15
N THR A 317 6.77 0.33 -20.37
CA THR A 317 5.60 -0.14 -21.10
C THR A 317 5.13 -1.48 -20.53
N PRO A 318 3.90 -1.58 -20.03
CA PRO A 318 3.35 -2.87 -19.60
C PRO A 318 2.86 -3.69 -20.79
N THR A 319 2.60 -4.98 -20.56
CA THR A 319 2.01 -5.89 -21.53
C THR A 319 0.69 -6.46 -21.00
N LYS A 320 -0.24 -6.73 -21.91
CA LYS A 320 -1.50 -7.41 -21.60
C LYS A 320 -1.85 -8.32 -22.78
N PRO A 321 -1.98 -9.63 -22.57
CA PRO A 321 -2.29 -10.55 -23.64
C PRO A 321 -3.59 -10.15 -24.38
N GLY A 322 -3.52 -10.11 -25.71
CA GLY A 322 -4.65 -9.75 -26.56
C GLY A 322 -4.98 -8.25 -26.60
N TYR A 323 -4.10 -7.40 -26.09
CA TYR A 323 -4.30 -5.95 -26.15
C TYR A 323 -3.01 -5.22 -26.53
N ASP A 324 -3.18 -4.13 -27.24
CA ASP A 324 -2.12 -3.18 -27.53
C ASP A 324 -2.12 -2.08 -26.46
N PHE A 325 -0.94 -1.79 -25.90
CA PHE A 325 -0.78 -0.65 -25.02
C PHE A 325 -0.85 0.65 -25.81
N ILE A 326 -1.80 1.53 -25.49
CA ILE A 326 -1.96 2.82 -26.17
C ILE A 326 -1.39 4.00 -25.40
N GLY A 327 -1.02 3.78 -24.14
CA GLY A 327 -0.38 4.80 -23.32
C GLY A 327 -0.90 4.85 -21.90
N TRP A 328 -0.42 5.84 -21.17
CA TRP A 328 -0.74 6.11 -19.79
C TRP A 328 -1.82 7.19 -19.69
N GLY A 329 -2.91 6.91 -19.00
CA GLY A 329 -3.89 7.91 -18.60
C GLY A 329 -3.50 8.55 -17.27
N VAL A 330 -3.68 9.86 -17.16
CA VAL A 330 -3.47 10.62 -15.93
C VAL A 330 -4.80 10.73 -15.18
N GLY A 331 -4.77 10.58 -13.85
CA GLY A 331 -5.96 10.61 -13.01
C GLY A 331 -6.79 11.88 -13.22
N GLY A 332 -8.12 11.72 -13.42
CA GLY A 332 -9.06 12.84 -13.60
C GLY A 332 -9.16 13.44 -15.00
N THR A 333 -8.36 12.97 -15.97
CA THR A 333 -8.43 13.42 -17.36
C THR A 333 -8.77 12.27 -18.31
N SER A 334 -9.20 12.62 -19.53
CA SER A 334 -9.38 11.67 -20.65
C SER A 334 -8.09 11.47 -21.46
N ASP A 335 -7.04 12.22 -21.14
CA ASP A 335 -5.81 12.26 -21.93
C ASP A 335 -5.02 10.96 -21.78
N VAL A 336 -4.44 10.52 -22.88
CA VAL A 336 -3.60 9.33 -22.95
C VAL A 336 -2.26 9.71 -23.59
N TYR A 337 -1.19 9.40 -22.88
CA TYR A 337 0.18 9.70 -23.31
C TYR A 337 0.90 8.40 -23.66
N PRO A 338 1.31 8.20 -24.92
CA PRO A 338 2.02 6.99 -25.34
C PRO A 338 3.27 6.70 -24.50
N THR A 339 3.94 7.76 -24.08
CA THR A 339 5.10 7.72 -23.18
C THR A 339 4.97 8.83 -22.14
N VAL A 340 5.41 8.56 -20.93
CA VAL A 340 5.49 9.53 -19.83
C VAL A 340 6.89 9.49 -19.26
N THR A 341 7.51 10.66 -19.09
CA THR A 341 8.80 10.81 -18.43
C THR A 341 8.61 11.63 -17.16
N ILE A 342 9.07 11.10 -16.03
CA ILE A 342 9.22 11.83 -14.78
C ILE A 342 10.54 12.56 -14.87
N THR A 343 10.49 13.87 -14.90
CA THR A 343 11.68 14.71 -15.03
C THR A 343 12.22 15.14 -13.68
N LYS A 344 13.50 15.40 -13.61
CA LYS A 344 14.15 15.98 -12.42
C LYS A 344 13.40 17.25 -11.96
N GLY A 345 13.18 17.36 -10.66
CA GLY A 345 12.40 18.44 -10.09
C GLY A 345 10.88 18.19 -10.03
N THR A 346 10.38 17.07 -10.56
CA THR A 346 8.98 16.68 -10.38
C THR A 346 8.64 16.57 -8.90
N VAL A 347 7.49 17.14 -8.52
CA VAL A 347 7.01 17.16 -7.12
C VAL A 347 5.65 16.48 -6.99
N GLY A 348 5.41 15.91 -5.80
CA GLY A 348 4.16 15.23 -5.47
C GLY A 348 4.07 13.82 -6.05
N ASN A 349 3.25 13.00 -5.41
CA ASN A 349 2.98 11.65 -5.88
C ASN A 349 2.26 11.69 -7.23
N GLN A 350 2.70 10.83 -8.13
CA GLN A 350 2.15 10.68 -9.47
C GLN A 350 1.35 9.39 -9.56
N SER A 351 0.32 9.33 -10.40
CA SER A 351 -0.43 8.11 -10.64
C SER A 351 -0.82 7.96 -12.10
N TYR A 352 -0.59 6.79 -12.65
CA TYR A 352 -0.81 6.50 -14.05
C TYR A 352 -1.58 5.19 -14.22
N THR A 353 -2.53 5.23 -15.16
CA THR A 353 -3.38 4.08 -15.48
C THR A 353 -3.09 3.62 -16.89
N ALA A 354 -2.68 2.37 -17.06
CA ALA A 354 -2.50 1.78 -18.37
C ALA A 354 -3.80 1.76 -19.17
N LYS A 355 -3.73 2.25 -20.40
CA LYS A 355 -4.84 2.24 -21.35
C LYS A 355 -4.55 1.24 -22.45
N TRP A 356 -5.57 0.47 -22.79
CA TRP A 356 -5.49 -0.66 -23.67
C TRP A 356 -6.47 -0.55 -24.83
N LYS A 357 -6.06 -1.00 -25.97
CA LYS A 357 -6.93 -1.24 -27.13
C LYS A 357 -6.98 -2.75 -27.37
N ALA A 358 -8.17 -3.30 -27.54
CA ALA A 358 -8.33 -4.70 -27.91
C ALA A 358 -7.60 -4.99 -29.23
N ASN A 359 -6.85 -6.08 -29.26
CA ASN A 359 -6.17 -6.53 -30.47
C ASN A 359 -7.20 -7.16 -31.41
N GLY A 360 -7.26 -6.70 -32.66
CA GLY A 360 -8.20 -7.17 -33.68
C GLY A 360 -7.88 -8.55 -34.26
N ASN A 361 -6.76 -9.17 -33.86
CA ASN A 361 -6.26 -10.42 -34.45
C ASN A 361 -5.88 -11.45 -33.38
N THR A 362 -6.64 -11.54 -32.31
CA THR A 362 -6.43 -12.53 -31.24
C THR A 362 -6.89 -13.91 -31.72
N PRO A 363 -6.03 -14.94 -31.68
CA PRO A 363 -6.37 -16.26 -32.17
C PRO A 363 -7.38 -16.98 -31.28
N TYR A 364 -8.16 -17.87 -31.92
CA TYR A 364 -8.99 -18.86 -31.24
C TYR A 364 -9.05 -20.15 -32.05
N THR A 365 -9.44 -21.24 -31.42
CA THR A 365 -9.46 -22.56 -32.04
C THR A 365 -10.88 -22.99 -32.33
N VAL A 366 -11.09 -23.57 -33.50
CA VAL A 366 -12.36 -24.23 -33.91
C VAL A 366 -12.09 -25.70 -34.13
N ASN A 367 -12.68 -26.56 -33.32
CA ASN A 367 -12.60 -28.02 -33.40
C ASN A 367 -13.88 -28.59 -33.99
N ILE A 368 -13.77 -29.41 -35.02
CA ILE A 368 -14.87 -30.02 -35.73
C ILE A 368 -14.82 -31.54 -35.57
N TYR A 369 -15.94 -32.11 -35.14
CA TYR A 369 -16.11 -33.52 -34.87
C TYR A 369 -17.22 -34.10 -35.71
N TYR A 370 -16.94 -35.19 -36.44
CA TYR A 370 -17.94 -35.94 -37.15
C TYR A 370 -18.18 -37.30 -36.48
N MET A 371 -19.46 -37.61 -36.24
CA MET A 371 -19.84 -38.90 -35.71
C MET A 371 -19.40 -40.02 -36.65
N ASP A 372 -18.78 -41.06 -36.14
CA ASP A 372 -18.34 -42.22 -36.90
C ASP A 372 -19.53 -43.13 -37.31
N VAL A 373 -19.24 -44.24 -37.97
CA VAL A 373 -20.23 -45.22 -38.41
C VAL A 373 -20.83 -46.03 -37.25
N ASN A 374 -20.27 -45.96 -36.06
CA ASN A 374 -20.74 -46.64 -34.85
C ASN A 374 -21.54 -45.69 -33.93
N GLY A 375 -21.76 -44.46 -34.38
CA GLY A 375 -22.49 -43.46 -33.60
C GLY A 375 -21.67 -42.83 -32.52
N GLN A 376 -20.33 -42.82 -32.63
CA GLN A 376 -19.43 -42.25 -31.65
C GLN A 376 -18.65 -41.07 -32.21
N TYR A 377 -18.27 -40.11 -31.34
CA TYR A 377 -17.34 -39.05 -31.70
C TYR A 377 -15.95 -39.44 -31.19
N LYS A 378 -14.92 -39.11 -31.96
CA LYS A 378 -13.53 -39.27 -31.53
C LYS A 378 -13.19 -38.33 -30.39
N GLU A 379 -12.19 -38.66 -29.60
CA GLU A 379 -11.62 -37.77 -28.57
C GLU A 379 -10.86 -36.61 -29.22
N VAL A 380 -10.22 -36.85 -30.37
CA VAL A 380 -9.47 -35.83 -31.13
C VAL A 380 -10.37 -35.30 -32.26
N PRO A 381 -10.42 -33.98 -32.48
CA PRO A 381 -11.22 -33.42 -33.58
C PRO A 381 -10.77 -33.98 -34.93
N ASP A 382 -11.74 -34.16 -35.85
CA ASP A 382 -11.44 -34.51 -37.24
C ASP A 382 -10.79 -33.37 -38.01
N ILE A 383 -11.09 -32.11 -37.60
CA ILE A 383 -10.51 -30.90 -38.16
C ILE A 383 -10.29 -29.91 -37.02
N THR A 384 -9.13 -29.29 -36.97
CA THR A 384 -8.83 -28.15 -36.12
C THR A 384 -8.44 -26.97 -36.98
N LYS A 385 -9.00 -25.81 -36.73
CA LYS A 385 -8.68 -24.55 -37.38
C LYS A 385 -8.33 -23.50 -36.37
N THR A 386 -7.37 -22.65 -36.70
CA THR A 386 -7.10 -21.43 -35.97
C THR A 386 -7.72 -20.27 -36.74
N GLU A 387 -8.58 -19.57 -36.09
CA GLU A 387 -9.21 -18.34 -36.56
C GLU A 387 -8.75 -17.18 -35.68
N ALA A 388 -9.08 -15.96 -36.06
CA ALA A 388 -8.74 -14.78 -35.28
C ALA A 388 -9.87 -13.75 -35.33
N GLY A 389 -9.95 -12.96 -34.23
CA GLY A 389 -10.91 -11.88 -34.10
C GLY A 389 -10.50 -10.87 -33.05
N GLU A 390 -11.33 -9.88 -32.84
CA GLU A 390 -11.05 -8.83 -31.85
C GLU A 390 -11.29 -9.38 -30.43
N THR A 391 -10.33 -9.14 -29.54
CA THR A 391 -10.43 -9.49 -28.12
C THR A 391 -11.70 -8.89 -27.51
N ASP A 392 -12.32 -9.61 -26.58
CA ASP A 392 -13.59 -9.30 -25.89
C ASP A 392 -14.83 -9.31 -26.79
N THR A 393 -14.70 -9.57 -28.09
CA THR A 393 -15.85 -9.80 -28.97
C THR A 393 -16.26 -11.26 -28.96
N THR A 394 -17.49 -11.53 -29.42
CA THR A 394 -17.98 -12.89 -29.52
C THR A 394 -17.62 -13.47 -30.91
N ALA A 395 -16.82 -14.53 -30.91
CA ALA A 395 -16.66 -15.36 -32.09
C ALA A 395 -17.88 -16.26 -32.25
N THR A 396 -18.35 -16.43 -33.49
CA THR A 396 -19.43 -17.34 -33.81
C THR A 396 -19.12 -18.06 -35.11
N VAL A 397 -19.27 -19.37 -35.11
CA VAL A 397 -19.13 -20.22 -36.29
C VAL A 397 -20.50 -20.70 -36.71
N PRO A 398 -20.96 -20.39 -37.96
CA PRO A 398 -22.24 -20.85 -38.42
C PRO A 398 -22.36 -22.39 -38.36
N SER A 399 -23.47 -22.89 -37.89
CA SER A 399 -23.76 -24.34 -37.81
C SER A 399 -23.65 -25.06 -39.18
N SER A 400 -23.81 -24.32 -40.27
CA SER A 400 -23.67 -24.83 -41.64
C SER A 400 -22.24 -24.85 -42.18
N ALA A 401 -21.28 -24.22 -41.47
CA ALA A 401 -19.92 -23.98 -42.02
C ALA A 401 -19.16 -25.24 -42.41
N TYR A 402 -19.42 -26.35 -41.72
CA TYR A 402 -18.71 -27.64 -41.95
C TYR A 402 -19.66 -28.80 -42.15
N ILE A 403 -20.92 -28.54 -42.56
CA ILE A 403 -21.87 -29.62 -42.92
C ILE A 403 -21.32 -30.41 -44.11
N LYS A 404 -21.41 -31.73 -44.01
CA LYS A 404 -21.15 -32.69 -45.08
C LYS A 404 -22.42 -33.45 -45.39
N ASP A 405 -22.47 -34.02 -46.60
CA ASP A 405 -23.56 -34.92 -46.98
C ASP A 405 -23.71 -36.05 -45.95
N GLY A 406 -24.93 -36.32 -45.53
CA GLY A 406 -25.24 -37.35 -44.55
C GLY A 406 -24.96 -36.96 -43.10
N PHE A 407 -24.73 -35.69 -42.82
CA PHE A 407 -24.52 -35.18 -41.44
C PHE A 407 -25.47 -34.03 -41.12
N SER A 408 -25.83 -33.92 -39.87
CA SER A 408 -26.62 -32.85 -39.31
C SER A 408 -25.90 -32.22 -38.12
N TYR A 409 -26.00 -30.91 -37.95
CA TYR A 409 -25.42 -30.20 -36.82
C TYR A 409 -26.08 -30.64 -35.50
N ASP A 410 -25.25 -30.97 -34.51
CA ASP A 410 -25.68 -31.33 -33.15
C ASP A 410 -25.55 -30.11 -32.23
N SER A 411 -26.63 -29.36 -32.07
CA SER A 411 -26.68 -28.17 -31.22
C SER A 411 -26.60 -28.48 -29.73
N THR A 412 -26.81 -29.75 -29.34
CA THR A 412 -26.77 -30.13 -27.91
C THR A 412 -25.37 -30.38 -27.41
N LYS A 413 -24.46 -30.74 -28.31
CA LYS A 413 -23.03 -30.97 -27.99
C LYS A 413 -22.15 -29.84 -28.42
N SER A 414 -22.56 -29.03 -29.38
CA SER A 414 -21.75 -27.98 -29.95
C SER A 414 -21.69 -26.75 -29.04
N SER A 415 -20.53 -26.12 -29.07
CA SER A 415 -20.26 -24.78 -28.54
C SER A 415 -19.74 -23.95 -29.71
N ASP A 416 -20.64 -23.34 -30.46
CA ASP A 416 -20.36 -22.65 -31.72
C ASP A 416 -20.11 -21.15 -31.56
N SER A 417 -20.19 -20.65 -30.33
CA SER A 417 -19.93 -19.25 -30.02
C SER A 417 -19.24 -19.09 -28.63
N GLY A 418 -18.45 -18.03 -28.47
CA GLY A 418 -17.77 -17.73 -27.24
C GLY A 418 -17.01 -16.41 -27.33
N THR A 419 -16.68 -15.82 -26.17
CA THR A 419 -15.91 -14.58 -26.11
C THR A 419 -14.42 -14.87 -26.38
N ILE A 420 -13.82 -14.13 -27.29
CA ILE A 420 -12.39 -14.20 -27.60
C ILE A 420 -11.63 -13.61 -26.43
N THR A 421 -10.95 -14.46 -25.66
CA THR A 421 -10.13 -14.03 -24.53
C THR A 421 -8.74 -13.62 -24.99
N GLY A 422 -8.18 -12.59 -24.36
CA GLY A 422 -6.88 -12.03 -24.76
C GLY A 422 -5.72 -13.03 -24.73
N ASP A 423 -5.84 -14.12 -23.98
CA ASP A 423 -4.84 -15.20 -23.94
C ASP A 423 -4.88 -16.17 -25.12
N GLY A 424 -5.83 -15.99 -26.04
CA GLY A 424 -5.97 -16.80 -27.25
C GLY A 424 -6.44 -18.24 -27.02
N LYS A 425 -7.03 -18.55 -25.86
CA LYS A 425 -7.40 -19.92 -25.48
C LYS A 425 -8.85 -20.29 -25.75
N LEU A 426 -9.64 -19.41 -26.34
CA LEU A 426 -11.01 -19.75 -26.72
C LEU A 426 -11.00 -20.96 -27.65
N GLN A 427 -11.79 -21.96 -27.33
CA GLN A 427 -12.04 -23.15 -28.15
C GLN A 427 -13.54 -23.28 -28.42
N LEU A 428 -13.90 -23.28 -29.67
CA LEU A 428 -15.24 -23.61 -30.13
C LEU A 428 -15.23 -25.06 -30.63
N SER A 429 -16.30 -25.80 -30.37
CA SER A 429 -16.42 -27.21 -30.75
C SER A 429 -17.72 -27.43 -31.46
N LEU A 430 -17.66 -27.86 -32.72
CA LEU A 430 -18.81 -28.16 -33.53
C LEU A 430 -18.90 -29.66 -33.74
N TYR A 431 -20.04 -30.21 -33.42
CA TYR A 431 -20.36 -31.63 -33.58
C TYR A 431 -21.37 -31.82 -34.67
N TYR A 432 -21.13 -32.82 -35.54
CA TYR A 432 -22.02 -33.18 -36.60
C TYR A 432 -22.39 -34.66 -36.48
N THR A 433 -23.67 -34.89 -36.16
CA THR A 433 -24.25 -36.23 -36.04
C THR A 433 -24.43 -36.84 -37.40
N ARG A 434 -24.02 -38.07 -37.57
CA ARG A 434 -24.24 -38.84 -38.78
C ARG A 434 -25.72 -39.17 -38.85
N ASN A 435 -26.37 -38.84 -39.99
CA ASN A 435 -27.81 -39.09 -40.21
C ASN A 435 -28.09 -40.58 -40.21
N GLN A 436 -29.26 -40.93 -39.73
CA GLN A 436 -29.78 -42.29 -39.76
C GLN A 436 -30.95 -42.38 -40.72
N TYR A 437 -30.99 -43.48 -41.45
CA TYR A 437 -32.03 -43.78 -42.40
C TYR A 437 -32.63 -45.15 -42.13
N ASP A 438 -33.95 -45.30 -42.42
CA ASP A 438 -34.65 -46.53 -42.26
C ASP A 438 -34.35 -47.49 -43.43
N ILE A 439 -33.83 -48.65 -43.11
CA ILE A 439 -33.54 -49.73 -44.05
C ILE A 439 -34.48 -50.85 -43.75
N ALA A 440 -35.28 -51.23 -44.73
CA ALA A 440 -36.31 -52.30 -44.60
C ALA A 440 -36.10 -53.40 -45.65
N PHE A 441 -36.22 -54.62 -45.19
CA PHE A 441 -36.20 -55.81 -46.00
C PHE A 441 -37.56 -56.46 -45.89
N LYS A 442 -38.24 -56.60 -47.02
CA LYS A 442 -39.66 -57.09 -47.12
C LYS A 442 -39.76 -58.43 -47.85
N SER A 443 -40.85 -59.09 -47.64
CA SER A 443 -41.26 -60.29 -48.42
C SER A 443 -41.23 -59.98 -49.91
N TYR A 444 -41.29 -61.04 -50.72
CA TYR A 444 -41.28 -60.99 -52.18
C TYR A 444 -42.35 -60.03 -52.75
N ASP A 445 -43.60 -60.11 -52.21
CA ASP A 445 -44.75 -59.27 -52.57
C ASP A 445 -44.76 -57.90 -51.81
N GLY A 446 -43.91 -57.74 -50.83
CA GLY A 446 -43.79 -56.54 -49.97
C GLY A 446 -44.85 -56.41 -48.90
N SER A 447 -45.63 -57.48 -48.63
CA SER A 447 -46.71 -57.49 -47.64
C SER A 447 -46.20 -57.52 -46.21
N GLU A 448 -45.03 -58.14 -45.98
CA GLU A 448 -44.43 -58.31 -44.67
C GLU A 448 -43.03 -57.66 -44.61
N THR A 449 -42.71 -57.10 -43.46
CA THR A 449 -41.34 -56.62 -43.15
C THR A 449 -40.61 -57.74 -42.42
N LEU A 450 -39.63 -58.31 -43.09
CA LEU A 450 -38.84 -59.43 -42.58
C LEU A 450 -37.74 -58.96 -41.63
N TYR A 451 -37.12 -57.77 -41.89
CA TYR A 451 -36.10 -57.16 -41.08
C TYR A 451 -36.08 -55.68 -41.36
N SER A 452 -35.83 -54.87 -40.35
CA SER A 452 -35.61 -53.44 -40.50
C SER A 452 -34.65 -52.89 -39.41
N TYR A 453 -33.87 -51.87 -39.75
CA TYR A 453 -33.05 -51.19 -38.84
C TYR A 453 -32.80 -49.76 -39.28
N LYS A 454 -32.25 -48.90 -38.33
CA LYS A 454 -31.74 -47.59 -38.66
C LYS A 454 -30.22 -47.71 -38.92
N GLY A 455 -29.84 -47.47 -40.16
CA GLY A 455 -28.43 -47.45 -40.57
C GLY A 455 -27.88 -46.04 -40.58
N TYR A 456 -26.66 -45.85 -40.10
CA TYR A 456 -25.97 -44.58 -40.24
C TYR A 456 -25.50 -44.34 -41.67
N TYR A 457 -25.61 -43.11 -42.17
CA TYR A 457 -25.14 -42.70 -43.49
C TYR A 457 -23.72 -43.22 -43.78
N GLY A 458 -23.51 -43.79 -44.95
CA GLY A 458 -22.23 -44.34 -45.38
C GLY A 458 -21.88 -45.73 -44.85
N THR A 459 -22.71 -46.32 -43.97
CA THR A 459 -22.53 -47.74 -43.58
C THR A 459 -22.99 -48.66 -44.68
N GLU A 460 -22.38 -49.84 -44.79
CA GLU A 460 -22.80 -50.87 -45.72
C GLU A 460 -24.19 -51.42 -45.30
N ILE A 461 -25.07 -51.62 -46.26
CA ILE A 461 -26.40 -52.20 -46.02
C ILE A 461 -26.25 -53.72 -45.95
N THR A 462 -26.65 -54.30 -44.81
CA THR A 462 -26.58 -55.73 -44.57
C THR A 462 -27.89 -56.23 -44.05
N PHE A 463 -28.28 -57.44 -44.48
CA PHE A 463 -29.40 -58.16 -43.91
C PHE A 463 -28.89 -59.08 -42.77
N GLN A 464 -29.59 -59.03 -41.66
CA GLN A 464 -29.22 -59.82 -40.46
C GLN A 464 -30.41 -60.70 -40.00
N GLY A 465 -31.47 -60.84 -40.82
CA GLY A 465 -32.56 -61.69 -40.54
C GLY A 465 -32.35 -63.12 -41.04
N ASN A 466 -33.37 -63.94 -40.90
CA ASN A 466 -33.40 -65.31 -41.47
C ASN A 466 -33.65 -65.20 -42.96
N GLU A 467 -33.05 -66.10 -43.76
CA GLU A 467 -33.29 -66.21 -45.19
C GLU A 467 -34.77 -66.45 -45.45
N PRO A 468 -35.40 -65.63 -46.29
CA PRO A 468 -36.82 -65.76 -46.56
C PRO A 468 -37.10 -66.99 -47.40
N VAL A 469 -38.25 -67.63 -47.11
CA VAL A 469 -38.72 -68.85 -47.80
C VAL A 469 -40.15 -68.65 -48.27
N ILE A 470 -40.44 -69.01 -49.52
CA ILE A 470 -41.81 -69.10 -50.05
C ILE A 470 -42.16 -70.57 -50.17
N LYS A 471 -43.28 -70.94 -49.55
CA LYS A 471 -43.87 -72.28 -49.71
C LYS A 471 -45.07 -72.18 -50.66
N ASP A 472 -44.99 -72.89 -51.76
CA ASP A 472 -46.01 -72.98 -52.81
C ASP A 472 -46.06 -74.41 -53.29
N GLU A 473 -47.24 -74.89 -53.61
CA GLU A 473 -47.43 -76.29 -54.03
C GLU A 473 -47.10 -76.47 -55.50
N ASP A 474 -47.29 -75.43 -56.31
CA ASP A 474 -47.13 -75.49 -57.77
C ASP A 474 -45.74 -75.05 -58.24
N TYR A 475 -44.98 -74.33 -57.38
CA TYR A 475 -43.69 -73.71 -57.73
C TYR A 475 -42.62 -73.85 -56.64
N ILE A 476 -41.43 -74.06 -57.09
CA ILE A 476 -40.25 -73.98 -56.27
C ILE A 476 -39.68 -72.53 -56.34
N TYR A 477 -39.56 -71.90 -55.21
CA TYR A 477 -38.96 -70.55 -55.08
C TYR A 477 -37.61 -70.67 -54.46
N THR A 478 -36.57 -70.28 -55.22
CA THR A 478 -35.17 -70.22 -54.71
C THR A 478 -34.83 -68.79 -54.42
N PHE A 479 -34.45 -68.46 -53.14
CA PHE A 479 -34.01 -67.12 -52.78
C PHE A 479 -32.69 -66.84 -53.48
N VAL A 480 -32.63 -65.74 -54.24
CA VAL A 480 -31.42 -65.34 -55.00
C VAL A 480 -30.77 -64.03 -54.44
N GLY A 481 -31.45 -63.45 -53.47
CA GLY A 481 -30.96 -62.20 -52.85
C GLY A 481 -32.05 -61.14 -52.73
N TRP A 482 -31.66 -59.88 -52.71
CA TRP A 482 -32.55 -58.73 -52.48
C TRP A 482 -32.68 -57.87 -53.74
N SER A 483 -33.88 -57.41 -54.04
CA SER A 483 -34.19 -56.53 -55.15
C SER A 483 -34.75 -55.18 -54.72
N ALA A 484 -34.61 -54.14 -55.52
CA ALA A 484 -35.25 -52.84 -55.30
C ALA A 484 -36.76 -52.90 -55.64
N ASN A 485 -37.20 -53.96 -56.40
CA ASN A 485 -38.55 -54.10 -56.90
C ASN A 485 -39.22 -55.32 -56.28
N LYS A 486 -40.50 -55.19 -56.01
CA LYS A 486 -41.35 -56.31 -55.60
C LYS A 486 -41.45 -57.34 -56.75
N ASN A 487 -41.70 -58.59 -56.35
CA ASN A 487 -41.91 -59.69 -57.26
C ASN A 487 -40.82 -59.87 -58.34
N SER A 488 -39.59 -59.53 -57.98
CA SER A 488 -38.43 -59.60 -58.88
C SER A 488 -37.77 -60.97 -58.80
N PRO A 489 -37.46 -61.60 -59.95
CA PRO A 489 -36.61 -62.78 -59.97
C PRO A 489 -35.08 -62.46 -59.90
N TYR A 490 -34.75 -61.19 -59.93
CA TYR A 490 -33.37 -60.74 -60.01
C TYR A 490 -32.90 -60.01 -58.73
N ALA A 491 -31.81 -60.44 -58.19
CA ALA A 491 -31.20 -59.77 -57.07
C ALA A 491 -30.25 -58.63 -57.54
N LEU A 492 -30.08 -57.64 -56.70
CA LEU A 492 -29.06 -56.65 -56.87
C LEU A 492 -27.67 -57.25 -56.60
N SER A 493 -26.71 -56.87 -57.38
CA SER A 493 -25.30 -57.27 -57.19
C SER A 493 -24.71 -56.77 -55.87
N SER A 494 -25.25 -55.70 -55.32
CA SER A 494 -24.87 -55.10 -54.04
C SER A 494 -26.02 -54.29 -53.48
N LEU A 495 -26.22 -54.29 -52.18
CA LEU A 495 -27.21 -53.45 -51.49
C LEU A 495 -26.75 -52.01 -51.39
N GLY A 496 -25.42 -51.79 -51.55
CA GLY A 496 -24.79 -50.46 -51.44
C GLY A 496 -24.69 -49.97 -50.03
N THR A 497 -24.53 -48.67 -49.91
CA THR A 497 -24.43 -47.98 -48.62
C THR A 497 -25.67 -47.19 -48.27
N VAL A 498 -25.85 -46.92 -47.01
CA VAL A 498 -26.95 -46.11 -46.46
C VAL A 498 -26.74 -44.65 -46.87
N THR A 499 -27.59 -44.13 -47.74
CA THR A 499 -27.59 -42.72 -48.19
C THR A 499 -28.94 -42.05 -48.01
N GLU A 500 -29.97 -42.84 -47.88
CA GLU A 500 -31.40 -42.47 -47.77
C GLU A 500 -32.20 -43.65 -47.22
N ASN A 501 -33.47 -43.45 -46.92
CA ASN A 501 -34.35 -44.56 -46.59
C ASN A 501 -34.45 -45.53 -47.79
N LYS A 502 -34.21 -46.83 -47.57
CA LYS A 502 -34.24 -47.84 -48.60
C LYS A 502 -35.11 -49.04 -48.21
N THR A 503 -35.83 -49.54 -49.17
CA THR A 503 -36.61 -50.77 -49.03
C THR A 503 -36.14 -51.75 -50.04
N PHE A 504 -35.85 -52.95 -49.61
CA PHE A 504 -35.48 -54.09 -50.46
C PHE A 504 -36.53 -55.14 -50.32
N TYR A 505 -36.72 -55.87 -51.37
CA TYR A 505 -37.67 -56.98 -51.45
C TYR A 505 -36.93 -58.27 -51.72
N ALA A 506 -37.34 -59.37 -51.07
CA ALA A 506 -36.76 -60.67 -51.35
C ALA A 506 -36.97 -61.01 -52.86
N ALA A 507 -35.92 -61.46 -53.52
CA ALA A 507 -35.91 -61.87 -54.90
C ALA A 507 -35.84 -63.39 -54.97
N PHE A 508 -36.70 -63.99 -55.78
CA PHE A 508 -36.78 -65.43 -55.95
C PHE A 508 -36.77 -65.79 -57.40
N GLU A 509 -35.98 -66.77 -57.77
CA GLU A 509 -36.19 -67.53 -59.01
C GLU A 509 -37.34 -68.51 -58.80
N LYS A 510 -38.22 -68.61 -59.80
CA LYS A 510 -39.43 -69.42 -59.77
C LYS A 510 -39.38 -70.49 -60.85
N GLU A 511 -39.41 -71.72 -60.41
CA GLU A 511 -39.45 -72.86 -61.30
C GLU A 511 -40.79 -73.66 -61.09
N ALA A 512 -41.37 -74.16 -62.15
CA ALA A 512 -42.61 -74.99 -62.05
C ALA A 512 -42.24 -76.36 -61.45
N THR A 513 -43.06 -76.79 -60.47
CA THR A 513 -42.97 -78.15 -59.94
C THR A 513 -43.60 -79.08 -60.92
N PHE A 514 -42.84 -79.78 -61.76
CA PHE A 514 -43.38 -80.83 -62.64
C PHE A 514 -43.69 -82.05 -61.77
N CYS A 515 -45.03 -82.29 -61.58
CA CYS A 515 -45.46 -83.59 -61.10
C CYS A 515 -45.31 -84.62 -62.26
N LEU A 516 -44.37 -85.55 -62.13
CA LEU A 516 -44.26 -86.73 -62.97
C LEU A 516 -45.31 -87.76 -62.57
#